data_8273fa0ab9d1f5e2157fe77b5f856315
#
_entry.id   8273fa0ab9d1f5e2157fe77b5f856315
#
_cell.length_a   1.000
_cell.length_b   1.000
_cell.length_c   1.000
_cell.angle_alpha   90.00
_cell.angle_beta   90.00
_cell.angle_gamma   90.00
#
_symmetry.space_group_name_H-M   'P 1'
#
loop_
_entity.id
_entity.type
_entity.pdbx_description
1 polymer ?
#
loop_
_entity_poly.entity_id
_entity_poly.type
_entity_poly.pdbx_seq_one_letter_code
_entity_poly.pdbx_strand_id
1 'polypeptide(L)'
;AAAKNYREKSVDVVCYDELSSFEPDVEKEGSPTLLGDKRIEGSVWPKSIRGSTPKIKGTCQIEKAANESAHFMRFYVPCPHCGEAQYLKFGDESTPFGLKWEKDSPESVFYLCEHHGCVIHQSELDQSNGRWICENTGMWTRDGLTFFSARGDEIPPP
;
A
#
# COMPACT_ATOMS: atom_id res chain seq x y z
N ALA A 1 21.28 12.38 1.58
CA ALA A 1 21.87 11.92 2.85
C ALA A 1 23.35 11.60 2.61
N ALA A 2 24.23 11.88 3.59
CA ALA A 2 25.65 11.56 3.45
C ALA A 2 25.91 10.08 3.76
N ALA A 3 26.80 9.43 3.00
CA ALA A 3 27.16 8.01 3.16
C ALA A 3 27.63 7.67 4.59
N LYS A 4 28.31 8.58 5.27
CA LYS A 4 28.73 8.42 6.66
C LYS A 4 27.59 8.11 7.65
N ASN A 5 26.35 8.54 7.33
CA ASN A 5 25.20 8.29 8.20
C ASN A 5 24.76 6.82 8.20
N TYR A 6 25.17 6.07 7.20
CA TYR A 6 24.89 4.64 7.05
C TYR A 6 26.00 3.75 7.58
N ARG A 7 27.13 4.31 8.07
CA ARG A 7 28.30 3.54 8.51
C ARG A 7 28.30 3.36 10.03
N GLU A 8 29.05 2.35 10.48
CA GLU A 8 29.41 2.11 11.89
C GLU A 8 28.22 1.84 12.82
N LYS A 9 27.08 1.41 12.27
CA LYS A 9 25.88 1.06 13.04
C LYS A 9 25.43 -0.34 12.67
N SER A 10 24.97 -1.10 13.67
CA SER A 10 24.22 -2.34 13.50
C SER A 10 22.88 -2.14 14.19
N VAL A 11 21.79 -2.47 13.49
CA VAL A 11 20.43 -2.32 13.98
C VAL A 11 19.60 -3.53 13.58
N ASP A 12 18.49 -3.78 14.25
CA ASP A 12 17.59 -4.88 13.89
C ASP A 12 16.55 -4.47 12.87
N VAL A 13 16.20 -3.19 12.84
CA VAL A 13 15.18 -2.63 11.94
C VAL A 13 15.71 -1.38 11.29
N VAL A 14 15.52 -1.27 9.99
CA VAL A 14 15.71 -0.03 9.22
C VAL A 14 14.37 0.43 8.65
N CYS A 15 14.09 1.72 8.82
CA CYS A 15 12.88 2.35 8.28
C CYS A 15 13.28 3.49 7.34
N TYR A 16 12.73 3.45 6.12
CA TYR A 16 12.88 4.50 5.13
C TYR A 16 11.54 5.20 4.98
N ASP A 17 11.45 6.39 5.51
CA ASP A 17 10.30 7.27 5.33
C ASP A 17 10.55 8.23 4.17
N GLU A 18 9.52 8.49 3.37
CA GLU A 18 9.63 9.32 2.16
C GLU A 18 10.72 8.85 1.17
N LEU A 19 10.84 7.53 0.95
CA LEU A 19 11.88 6.92 0.11
C LEU A 19 11.97 7.53 -1.29
N SER A 20 10.85 7.95 -1.88
CA SER A 20 10.84 8.61 -3.20
C SER A 20 11.52 9.98 -3.22
N SER A 21 11.82 10.55 -2.05
CA SER A 21 12.54 11.82 -1.88
C SER A 21 14.05 11.65 -1.73
N PHE A 22 14.52 10.42 -1.57
CA PHE A 22 15.95 10.13 -1.45
C PHE A 22 16.60 10.15 -2.82
N GLU A 23 17.88 10.59 -2.86
CA GLU A 23 18.68 10.45 -4.06
C GLU A 23 18.86 8.98 -4.42
N PRO A 24 18.79 8.60 -5.71
CA PRO A 24 18.93 7.20 -6.14
C PRO A 24 20.29 6.58 -5.79
N ASP A 25 21.33 7.40 -5.69
CA ASP A 25 22.69 6.99 -5.34
C ASP A 25 23.26 7.95 -4.27
N VAL A 26 23.87 7.41 -3.24
CA VAL A 26 24.48 8.17 -2.16
C VAL A 26 25.98 8.22 -2.36
N GLU A 27 26.49 9.34 -2.82
CA GLU A 27 27.94 9.62 -2.99
C GLU A 27 28.69 8.53 -3.79
N LYS A 28 28.05 7.90 -4.79
CA LYS A 28 28.54 6.78 -5.60
C LYS A 28 28.81 5.48 -4.81
N GLU A 29 28.23 5.35 -3.63
CA GLU A 29 28.35 4.14 -2.80
C GLU A 29 27.15 3.20 -2.94
N GLY A 30 26.12 3.61 -3.70
CA GLY A 30 24.91 2.82 -3.95
C GLY A 30 23.63 3.45 -3.44
N SER A 31 22.53 2.75 -3.62
CA SER A 31 21.23 3.24 -3.21
C SER A 31 21.09 3.35 -1.68
N PRO A 32 20.27 4.27 -1.18
CA PRO A 32 19.99 4.39 0.26
C PRO A 32 19.55 3.08 0.90
N THR A 33 18.72 2.31 0.19
CA THR A 33 18.21 1.02 0.67
C THR A 33 19.33 -0.03 0.74
N LEU A 34 20.22 -0.07 -0.24
CA LEU A 34 21.38 -0.97 -0.19
C LEU A 34 22.27 -0.66 1.03
N LEU A 35 22.57 0.62 1.24
CA LEU A 35 23.45 1.03 2.34
C LEU A 35 22.82 0.80 3.72
N GLY A 36 21.53 1.09 3.85
CA GLY A 36 20.82 0.89 5.11
C GLY A 36 20.56 -0.59 5.41
N ASP A 37 20.20 -1.39 4.41
CA ASP A 37 19.92 -2.83 4.60
C ASP A 37 21.18 -3.60 5.03
N LYS A 38 22.38 -3.14 4.65
CA LYS A 38 23.64 -3.68 5.20
C LYS A 38 23.77 -3.54 6.72
N ARG A 39 22.99 -2.67 7.34
CA ARG A 39 23.04 -2.44 8.80
C ARG A 39 22.24 -3.45 9.59
N ILE A 40 21.35 -4.19 8.92
CA ILE A 40 20.52 -5.23 9.53
C ILE A 40 21.00 -6.65 9.20
N GLU A 41 22.04 -6.83 8.35
CA GLU A 41 22.54 -8.14 7.93
C GLU A 41 22.98 -9.05 9.11
N GLY A 42 23.45 -8.46 10.22
CA GLY A 42 23.84 -9.19 11.41
C GLY A 42 22.72 -9.43 12.42
N SER A 43 21.51 -8.97 12.15
CA SER A 43 20.36 -9.15 13.06
C SER A 43 19.80 -10.57 12.99
N VAL A 44 19.30 -11.06 14.12
CA VAL A 44 18.55 -12.34 14.18
C VAL A 44 17.18 -12.19 13.53
N TRP A 45 16.58 -11.01 13.59
CA TRP A 45 15.24 -10.69 13.04
C TRP A 45 15.28 -9.42 12.21
N PRO A 46 15.99 -9.41 11.07
CA PRO A 46 16.16 -8.21 10.29
C PRO A 46 14.84 -7.77 9.67
N LYS A 47 14.55 -6.45 9.72
CA LYS A 47 13.39 -5.85 9.07
C LYS A 47 13.77 -4.60 8.30
N SER A 48 13.38 -4.53 7.04
CA SER A 48 13.48 -3.33 6.20
C SER A 48 12.07 -2.83 5.88
N ILE A 49 11.71 -1.66 6.41
CA ILE A 49 10.40 -1.03 6.23
C ILE A 49 10.59 0.17 5.29
N ARG A 50 9.83 0.21 4.21
CA ARG A 50 9.91 1.25 3.19
C ARG A 50 8.55 1.88 3.00
N GLY A 51 8.46 3.19 3.22
CA GLY A 51 7.24 3.99 3.05
C GLY A 51 7.50 5.22 2.20
N SER A 52 6.58 5.57 1.32
CA SER A 52 6.61 6.81 0.55
C SER A 52 5.35 7.00 -0.29
N THR A 53 5.07 8.24 -0.63
CA THR A 53 4.16 8.59 -1.71
C THR A 53 4.91 8.47 -3.05
N PRO A 54 4.38 7.75 -4.06
CA PRO A 54 4.99 7.69 -5.40
C PRO A 54 5.03 9.08 -6.04
N LYS A 55 6.15 9.42 -6.71
CA LYS A 55 6.32 10.72 -7.37
C LYS A 55 6.20 10.63 -8.89
N ILE A 56 7.08 9.86 -9.53
CA ILE A 56 7.17 9.76 -11.00
C ILE A 56 7.05 8.28 -11.38
N LYS A 57 6.05 7.96 -12.19
CA LYS A 57 5.81 6.59 -12.66
C LYS A 57 7.02 6.04 -13.42
N GLY A 58 7.43 4.83 -13.09
CA GLY A 58 8.51 4.08 -13.74
C GLY A 58 9.92 4.37 -13.23
N THR A 59 10.14 5.47 -12.49
CA THR A 59 11.46 5.82 -11.93
C THR A 59 11.48 5.92 -10.41
N CYS A 60 10.32 5.86 -9.79
CA CYS A 60 10.17 6.05 -8.36
C CYS A 60 10.68 4.85 -7.56
N GLN A 61 11.54 5.08 -6.58
CA GLN A 61 12.15 4.02 -5.76
C GLN A 61 11.12 3.18 -4.99
N ILE A 62 10.03 3.81 -4.49
CA ILE A 62 8.98 3.07 -3.79
C ILE A 62 8.14 2.22 -4.76
N GLU A 63 7.86 2.72 -5.96
CA GLU A 63 7.17 1.96 -7.00
C GLU A 63 7.98 0.73 -7.42
N LYS A 64 9.30 0.89 -7.59
CA LYS A 64 10.21 -0.22 -7.86
C LYS A 64 10.18 -1.26 -6.74
N ALA A 65 10.28 -0.83 -5.49
CA ALA A 65 10.20 -1.72 -4.33
C ALA A 65 8.86 -2.47 -4.25
N ALA A 66 7.74 -1.80 -4.57
CA ALA A 66 6.43 -2.42 -4.61
C ALA A 66 6.32 -3.47 -5.74
N ASN A 67 6.87 -3.18 -6.92
CA ASN A 67 6.87 -4.10 -8.06
C ASN A 67 7.76 -5.33 -7.85
N GLU A 68 8.81 -5.21 -7.04
CA GLU A 68 9.69 -6.31 -6.64
C GLU A 68 9.09 -7.17 -5.52
N SER A 69 8.01 -6.73 -4.88
CA SER A 69 7.34 -7.48 -3.82
C SER A 69 6.59 -8.68 -4.38
N ALA A 70 6.75 -9.84 -3.75
CA ALA A 70 5.98 -11.05 -4.09
C ALA A 70 4.47 -10.87 -3.83
N HIS A 71 4.12 -10.04 -2.85
CA HIS A 71 2.75 -9.83 -2.40
C HIS A 71 2.40 -8.35 -2.41
N PHE A 72 1.65 -7.93 -3.43
CA PHE A 72 1.13 -6.57 -3.52
C PHE A 72 -0.31 -6.54 -3.00
N MET A 73 -0.50 -6.07 -1.77
CA MET A 73 -1.78 -6.09 -1.08
C MET A 73 -2.53 -4.77 -1.27
N ARG A 74 -3.81 -4.84 -1.61
CA ARG A 74 -4.74 -3.70 -1.59
C ARG A 74 -5.92 -3.96 -0.67
N PHE A 75 -6.44 -2.91 -0.06
CA PHE A 75 -7.61 -3.01 0.81
C PHE A 75 -8.89 -2.91 -0.02
N TYR A 76 -9.65 -3.99 -0.03
CA TYR A 76 -10.94 -4.09 -0.72
C TYR A 76 -12.09 -4.01 0.27
N VAL A 77 -13.09 -3.24 -0.10
CA VAL A 77 -14.31 -3.01 0.67
C VAL A 77 -15.50 -3.55 -0.11
N PRO A 78 -16.36 -4.42 0.45
CA PRO A 78 -17.58 -4.84 -0.21
C PRO A 78 -18.55 -3.67 -0.29
N CYS A 79 -19.19 -3.50 -1.43
CA CYS A 79 -20.30 -2.56 -1.57
C CYS A 79 -21.48 -3.02 -0.69
N PRO A 80 -22.01 -2.19 0.21
CA PRO A 80 -23.11 -2.58 1.10
C PRO A 80 -24.42 -2.90 0.35
N HIS A 81 -24.54 -2.43 -0.90
CA HIS A 81 -25.76 -2.59 -1.69
C HIS A 81 -25.71 -3.77 -2.67
N CYS A 82 -24.59 -3.95 -3.39
CA CYS A 82 -24.45 -5.02 -4.37
C CYS A 82 -23.54 -6.19 -3.93
N GLY A 83 -22.77 -6.04 -2.85
CA GLY A 83 -21.87 -7.06 -2.33
C GLY A 83 -20.52 -7.17 -3.04
N GLU A 84 -20.34 -6.54 -4.22
CA GLU A 84 -19.10 -6.61 -4.98
C GLU A 84 -17.96 -5.88 -4.26
N ALA A 85 -16.81 -6.54 -4.19
CA ALA A 85 -15.63 -5.98 -3.53
C ALA A 85 -14.84 -5.06 -4.47
N GLN A 86 -14.46 -3.89 -3.98
CA GLN A 86 -13.71 -2.88 -4.73
C GLN A 86 -12.69 -2.21 -3.82
N TYR A 87 -11.53 -1.81 -4.35
CA TYR A 87 -10.69 -0.87 -3.63
C TYR A 87 -11.12 0.57 -3.94
N LEU A 88 -11.16 1.41 -2.91
CA LEU A 88 -11.68 2.77 -3.06
C LEU A 88 -10.73 3.64 -3.88
N LYS A 89 -11.28 4.32 -4.89
CA LYS A 89 -10.59 5.26 -5.78
C LYS A 89 -11.12 6.67 -5.57
N PHE A 90 -10.24 7.65 -5.69
CA PHE A 90 -10.69 9.05 -5.55
C PHE A 90 -11.71 9.39 -6.65
N GLY A 91 -11.39 9.04 -7.90
CA GLY A 91 -12.17 9.44 -9.06
C GLY A 91 -11.98 10.94 -9.39
N ASP A 92 -12.21 11.29 -10.63
CA ASP A 92 -12.23 12.66 -11.13
C ASP A 92 -13.54 12.92 -11.88
N GLU A 93 -13.68 14.09 -12.50
CA GLU A 93 -14.88 14.44 -13.27
C GLU A 93 -15.14 13.49 -14.45
N SER A 94 -14.09 12.89 -15.00
CA SER A 94 -14.16 11.95 -16.12
C SER A 94 -14.41 10.51 -15.70
N THR A 95 -14.19 10.19 -14.42
CA THR A 95 -14.35 8.84 -13.88
C THR A 95 -15.80 8.61 -13.46
N PRO A 96 -16.52 7.61 -14.01
CA PRO A 96 -17.94 7.40 -13.73
C PRO A 96 -18.24 6.83 -12.34
N PHE A 97 -17.24 6.53 -11.54
CA PHE A 97 -17.32 5.97 -10.17
C PHE A 97 -16.31 6.66 -9.23
N GLY A 98 -16.23 6.22 -7.99
CA GLY A 98 -15.32 6.78 -7.01
C GLY A 98 -15.95 7.86 -6.15
N LEU A 99 -15.12 8.66 -5.50
CA LEU A 99 -15.57 9.74 -4.62
C LEU A 99 -16.23 10.85 -5.45
N LYS A 100 -17.43 11.27 -5.05
CA LYS A 100 -18.23 12.31 -5.70
C LYS A 100 -18.75 13.29 -4.66
N TRP A 101 -18.88 14.55 -5.07
CA TRP A 101 -19.45 15.63 -4.24
C TRP A 101 -19.97 16.76 -5.14
N GLU A 102 -20.85 17.58 -4.61
CA GLU A 102 -21.27 18.83 -5.26
C GLU A 102 -20.30 19.95 -4.88
N LYS A 103 -20.00 20.82 -5.85
CA LYS A 103 -19.12 21.97 -5.62
C LYS A 103 -19.70 22.84 -4.50
N ASP A 104 -18.82 23.26 -3.59
CA ASP A 104 -19.14 24.11 -2.43
C ASP A 104 -20.10 23.48 -1.40
N SER A 105 -20.32 22.15 -1.46
CA SER A 105 -21.21 21.40 -0.58
C SER A 105 -20.51 20.14 -0.05
N PRO A 106 -19.57 20.25 0.90
CA PRO A 106 -18.78 19.10 1.39
C PRO A 106 -19.65 18.02 2.05
N GLU A 107 -20.83 18.36 2.55
CA GLU A 107 -21.80 17.43 3.12
C GLU A 107 -22.45 16.53 2.07
N SER A 108 -22.37 16.88 0.79
CA SER A 108 -22.92 16.09 -0.32
C SER A 108 -22.05 14.91 -0.70
N VAL A 109 -20.89 14.70 -0.04
CA VAL A 109 -19.93 13.67 -0.40
C VAL A 109 -20.51 12.26 -0.29
N PHE A 110 -20.30 11.46 -1.34
CA PHE A 110 -20.63 10.04 -1.39
C PHE A 110 -19.63 9.28 -2.26
N TYR A 111 -19.62 7.97 -2.14
CA TYR A 111 -18.84 7.10 -3.01
C TYR A 111 -19.77 6.37 -3.99
N LEU A 112 -19.43 6.40 -5.27
CA LEU A 112 -20.17 5.69 -6.32
C LEU A 112 -19.45 4.39 -6.66
N CYS A 113 -20.14 3.25 -6.43
CA CYS A 113 -19.64 1.91 -6.68
C CYS A 113 -19.28 1.70 -8.15
N GLU A 114 -18.08 1.15 -8.41
CA GLU A 114 -17.59 0.93 -9.78
C GLU A 114 -18.33 -0.19 -10.54
N HIS A 115 -18.97 -1.12 -9.81
CA HIS A 115 -19.63 -2.27 -10.43
C HIS A 115 -21.07 -1.95 -10.87
N HIS A 116 -21.87 -1.37 -9.99
CA HIS A 116 -23.31 -1.17 -10.25
C HIS A 116 -23.79 0.27 -10.00
N GLY A 117 -22.89 1.24 -9.81
CA GLY A 117 -23.26 2.63 -9.60
C GLY A 117 -24.07 2.89 -8.33
N CYS A 118 -23.97 2.01 -7.32
CA CYS A 118 -24.63 2.21 -6.03
C CYS A 118 -24.03 3.42 -5.32
N VAL A 119 -24.87 4.29 -4.76
CA VAL A 119 -24.45 5.38 -3.90
C VAL A 119 -24.17 4.81 -2.51
N ILE A 120 -22.99 5.07 -1.98
CA ILE A 120 -22.52 4.59 -0.68
C ILE A 120 -22.13 5.80 0.18
N HIS A 121 -22.72 5.92 1.37
CA HIS A 121 -22.37 6.96 2.33
C HIS A 121 -21.29 6.52 3.30
N GLN A 122 -20.61 7.48 3.94
CA GLN A 122 -19.49 7.19 4.86
C GLN A 122 -19.89 6.22 5.97
N SER A 123 -21.05 6.40 6.59
CA SER A 123 -21.53 5.51 7.67
C SER A 123 -21.73 4.06 7.24
N GLU A 124 -22.01 3.81 5.96
CA GLU A 124 -22.13 2.46 5.41
C GLU A 124 -20.76 1.84 5.16
N LEU A 125 -19.78 2.66 4.73
CA LEU A 125 -18.38 2.22 4.59
C LEU A 125 -17.75 1.89 5.94
N ASP A 126 -18.03 2.68 6.98
CA ASP A 126 -17.51 2.46 8.34
C ASP A 126 -17.96 1.13 8.93
N GLN A 127 -19.12 0.62 8.50
CA GLN A 127 -19.67 -0.68 8.93
C GLN A 127 -19.25 -1.83 8.02
N SER A 128 -18.57 -1.54 6.91
CA SER A 128 -18.18 -2.56 5.94
C SER A 128 -17.05 -3.43 6.45
N ASN A 129 -17.07 -4.71 6.08
CA ASN A 129 -16.08 -5.70 6.48
C ASN A 129 -15.02 -5.88 5.38
N GLY A 130 -14.11 -4.91 5.26
CA GLY A 130 -13.04 -4.92 4.28
C GLY A 130 -11.95 -5.97 4.54
N ARG A 131 -11.13 -6.23 3.53
CA ARG A 131 -10.00 -7.15 3.61
C ARG A 131 -8.85 -6.72 2.68
N TRP A 132 -7.64 -7.07 3.05
CA TRP A 132 -6.48 -6.95 2.19
C TRP A 132 -6.43 -8.13 1.23
N ILE A 133 -6.32 -7.86 -0.06
CA ILE A 133 -6.22 -8.88 -1.11
C ILE A 133 -4.92 -8.66 -1.88
N CYS A 134 -4.13 -9.72 -2.06
CA CYS A 134 -2.96 -9.72 -2.91
C CYS A 134 -3.38 -9.76 -4.38
N GLU A 135 -3.01 -8.75 -5.16
CA GLU A 135 -3.34 -8.67 -6.58
C GLU A 135 -2.63 -9.76 -7.41
N ASN A 136 -1.47 -10.24 -6.94
CA ASN A 136 -0.69 -11.25 -7.67
C ASN A 136 -1.21 -12.67 -7.46
N THR A 137 -1.70 -12.99 -6.27
CA THR A 137 -2.02 -14.38 -5.86
C THR A 137 -3.49 -14.59 -5.48
N GLY A 138 -4.23 -13.51 -5.21
CA GLY A 138 -5.59 -13.57 -4.70
C GLY A 138 -5.69 -13.97 -3.22
N MET A 139 -4.56 -14.25 -2.55
CA MET A 139 -4.57 -14.49 -1.10
C MET A 139 -5.06 -13.24 -0.37
N TRP A 140 -5.67 -13.43 0.79
CA TRP A 140 -6.24 -12.31 1.53
C TRP A 140 -6.13 -12.48 3.04
N THR A 141 -6.23 -11.36 3.73
CA THR A 141 -6.29 -11.28 5.20
C THR A 141 -7.15 -10.11 5.64
N ARG A 142 -7.68 -10.16 6.86
CA ARG A 142 -8.38 -9.04 7.50
C ARG A 142 -7.56 -8.38 8.60
N ASP A 143 -6.74 -9.14 9.27
CA ASP A 143 -6.01 -8.75 10.47
C ASP A 143 -4.49 -8.71 10.29
N GLY A 144 -3.98 -9.17 9.13
CA GLY A 144 -2.54 -9.28 8.88
C GLY A 144 -1.86 -10.44 9.64
N LEU A 145 -2.64 -11.28 10.32
CA LEU A 145 -2.14 -12.41 11.12
C LEU A 145 -2.60 -13.75 10.54
N THR A 146 -3.89 -13.83 10.18
CA THR A 146 -4.51 -15.00 9.58
C THR A 146 -4.65 -14.77 8.07
N PHE A 147 -4.11 -15.68 7.28
CA PHE A 147 -4.12 -15.58 5.83
C PHE A 147 -4.95 -16.69 5.20
N PHE A 148 -5.57 -16.37 4.07
CA PHE A 148 -6.42 -17.28 3.33
C PHE A 148 -6.01 -17.31 1.86
N SER A 149 -6.14 -18.46 1.22
CA SER A 149 -6.01 -18.60 -0.23
C SER A 149 -7.14 -17.84 -0.96
N ALA A 150 -7.03 -17.67 -2.27
CA ALA A 150 -8.11 -17.14 -3.10
C ALA A 150 -9.41 -17.96 -3.00
N ARG A 151 -9.30 -19.24 -2.61
CA ARG A 151 -10.44 -20.16 -2.41
C ARG A 151 -11.04 -20.09 -1.02
N GLY A 152 -10.39 -19.40 -0.07
CA GLY A 152 -10.83 -19.27 1.31
C GLY A 152 -10.25 -20.29 2.28
N ASP A 153 -9.32 -21.14 1.84
CA ASP A 153 -8.60 -22.05 2.73
C ASP A 153 -7.57 -21.27 3.56
N GLU A 154 -7.46 -21.56 4.84
CA GLU A 154 -6.42 -20.97 5.68
C GLU A 154 -5.04 -21.47 5.23
N ILE A 155 -4.09 -20.53 5.14
CA ILE A 155 -2.71 -20.77 4.67
C ILE A 155 -1.70 -20.16 5.66
N PRO A 156 -0.45 -20.65 5.70
CA PRO A 156 0.61 -20.00 6.46
C PRO A 156 0.81 -18.55 6.02
N PRO A 157 1.23 -17.65 6.93
CA PRO A 157 1.64 -16.29 6.56
C PRO A 157 2.74 -16.30 5.51
N PRO A 158 2.73 -15.36 4.55
CA PRO A 158 3.71 -15.26 3.48
C PRO A 158 5.10 -14.83 3.97
#